data_96f2b34e08367dc63d37af7ace2a5fb0
#
_entry.id   96f2b34e08367dc63d37af7ace2a5fb0
#
_cell.length_a   1.000
_cell.length_b   1.000
_cell.length_c   1.000
_cell.angle_alpha   90.00
_cell.angle_beta   90.00
_cell.angle_gamma   90.00
#
_symmetry.space_group_name_H-M   'P 1'
#
loop_
_entity.id
_entity.type
_entity.pdbx_description
1 polymer ?
#
loop_
_entity_poly.entity_id
_entity_poly.type
_entity_poly.pdbx_seq_one_letter_code
_entity_poly.pdbx_strand_id
1 'polypeptide(L)'
;MKIRSFVLMKWNTILYSLLFSGLGIFSLLLLTNYTNLPPQVTDIIHSPGALLFVIFAFNILGYFTFRISSWIDHIYSWNQRWKWKFIAVYILVILLFLLLNYGLLVAAKLMGGSEHPFIFQRGGIRILITVSLVELVILGLLLANRSIKNALKLQQQAAELQKENNAARYTALQSQLNPHFLFNSLNTLIAEIEYNPTNAVRFTRNLSDVYRYVLQAQDKALTTLAEELEFIKSYLFLHEVRLGDCITCNIAISPEAMEYQLPPLTLQLLVENVIKHNSINTNKPMEIKIRIKDYFLIISNPIHSKKNDMTSGVGLQNLSNRCKLMIGTDIVITNENQIFTVKVPLIHE
;
A
#
# COMPACT_ATOMS: atom_id res chain seq x y z
N MET A 1 22.05 -3.92 6.09
CA MET A 1 21.19 -4.58 5.09
C MET A 1 21.80 -4.62 3.67
N LYS A 2 22.41 -3.56 3.14
CA LYS A 2 23.04 -3.52 1.80
C LYS A 2 24.20 -4.52 1.57
N ILE A 3 25.03 -4.81 2.57
CA ILE A 3 26.18 -5.72 2.44
C ILE A 3 25.73 -7.18 2.27
N ARG A 4 24.69 -7.61 2.99
CA ARG A 4 24.13 -8.98 2.89
C ARG A 4 23.49 -9.25 1.51
N SER A 5 22.84 -8.26 0.91
CA SER A 5 22.26 -8.39 -0.43
C SER A 5 23.33 -8.47 -1.53
N PHE A 6 24.44 -7.74 -1.38
CA PHE A 6 25.54 -7.73 -2.32
C PHE A 6 26.32 -9.07 -2.31
N VAL A 7 26.53 -9.65 -1.13
CA VAL A 7 27.19 -10.97 -0.97
C VAL A 7 26.29 -12.08 -1.56
N LEU A 8 25.00 -12.09 -1.26
CA LEU A 8 24.05 -13.07 -1.82
C LEU A 8 23.95 -12.98 -3.35
N MET A 9 24.04 -11.79 -3.92
CA MET A 9 24.01 -11.59 -5.38
C MET A 9 25.28 -12.15 -6.05
N LYS A 10 26.47 -12.00 -5.43
CA LYS A 10 27.72 -12.60 -5.91
C LYS A 10 27.69 -14.13 -5.84
N TRP A 11 27.19 -14.71 -4.76
CA TRP A 11 27.08 -16.16 -4.61
C TRP A 11 26.14 -16.80 -5.66
N ASN A 12 25.02 -16.18 -5.94
CA ASN A 12 24.13 -16.65 -6.99
C ASN A 12 24.81 -16.64 -8.37
N THR A 13 25.55 -15.58 -8.72
CA THR A 13 26.25 -15.49 -10.01
C THR A 13 27.31 -16.57 -10.15
N ILE A 14 28.08 -16.85 -9.10
CA ILE A 14 29.09 -17.94 -9.07
C ILE A 14 28.40 -19.31 -9.24
N LEU A 15 27.34 -19.57 -8.48
CA LEU A 15 26.61 -20.83 -8.58
C LEU A 15 26.07 -21.11 -9.98
N TYR A 16 25.52 -20.07 -10.62
CA TYR A 16 24.99 -20.18 -11.99
C TYR A 16 26.12 -20.40 -13.00
N SER A 17 27.25 -19.69 -12.86
CA SER A 17 28.39 -19.92 -13.72
C SER A 17 28.93 -21.36 -13.60
N LEU A 18 29.02 -21.90 -12.41
CA LEU A 18 29.39 -23.29 -12.17
C LEU A 18 28.40 -24.26 -12.82
N LEU A 19 27.11 -23.99 -12.72
CA LEU A 19 26.06 -24.83 -13.27
C LEU A 19 26.09 -24.85 -14.82
N PHE A 20 26.24 -23.69 -15.46
CA PHE A 20 26.35 -23.63 -16.93
C PHE A 20 27.70 -24.18 -17.42
N SER A 21 28.78 -24.03 -16.67
CA SER A 21 30.05 -24.69 -16.96
C SER A 21 29.92 -26.21 -16.91
N GLY A 22 29.26 -26.75 -15.86
CA GLY A 22 28.97 -28.17 -15.73
C GLY A 22 28.10 -28.72 -16.87
N LEU A 23 27.08 -27.95 -17.29
CA LEU A 23 26.26 -28.29 -18.45
C LEU A 23 27.08 -28.36 -19.74
N GLY A 24 27.99 -27.41 -19.99
CA GLY A 24 28.86 -27.43 -21.13
C GLY A 24 29.80 -28.64 -21.14
N ILE A 25 30.42 -28.95 -20.01
CA ILE A 25 31.26 -30.14 -19.82
C ILE A 25 30.45 -31.42 -20.05
N PHE A 26 29.25 -31.52 -19.49
CA PHE A 26 28.35 -32.66 -19.65
C PHE A 26 27.98 -32.87 -21.13
N SER A 27 27.63 -31.79 -21.86
CA SER A 27 27.35 -31.82 -23.28
C SER A 27 28.54 -32.35 -24.11
N LEU A 28 29.77 -31.88 -23.77
CA LEU A 28 30.99 -32.33 -24.42
C LEU A 28 31.30 -33.82 -24.16
N LEU A 29 31.13 -34.26 -22.91
CA LEU A 29 31.31 -35.69 -22.52
C LEU A 29 30.29 -36.61 -23.21
N LEU A 30 29.04 -36.20 -23.34
CA LEU A 30 28.05 -36.97 -24.10
C LEU A 30 28.41 -37.04 -25.58
N LEU A 31 28.90 -35.93 -26.16
CA LEU A 31 29.34 -35.89 -27.54
C LEU A 31 30.45 -36.93 -27.80
N THR A 32 31.46 -36.99 -26.95
CA THR A 32 32.61 -37.91 -27.11
C THR A 32 32.27 -39.35 -26.85
N ASN A 33 31.43 -39.66 -25.87
CA ASN A 33 31.13 -41.03 -25.49
C ASN A 33 30.09 -41.73 -26.40
N TYR A 34 29.22 -40.97 -27.05
CA TYR A 34 28.10 -41.55 -27.83
C TYR A 34 28.21 -41.32 -29.33
N THR A 35 29.25 -40.65 -29.83
CA THR A 35 29.54 -40.52 -31.25
C THR A 35 30.82 -41.29 -31.56
N ASN A 36 30.75 -42.19 -32.52
CA ASN A 36 31.96 -42.85 -33.04
C ASN A 36 32.71 -41.83 -33.91
N LEU A 37 33.43 -40.92 -33.25
CA LEU A 37 34.25 -39.92 -33.92
C LEU A 37 35.62 -40.52 -34.24
N PRO A 38 36.24 -40.08 -35.36
CA PRO A 38 37.65 -40.45 -35.67
C PRO A 38 38.56 -40.00 -34.51
N PRO A 39 39.66 -40.77 -34.23
CA PRO A 39 40.58 -40.44 -33.14
C PRO A 39 41.12 -38.98 -33.18
N GLN A 40 41.42 -38.49 -34.35
CA GLN A 40 41.90 -37.10 -34.57
C GLN A 40 40.90 -36.03 -34.09
N VAL A 41 39.59 -36.27 -34.25
CA VAL A 41 38.52 -35.36 -33.82
C VAL A 41 38.33 -35.47 -32.33
N THR A 42 38.41 -36.67 -31.75
CA THR A 42 38.35 -36.92 -30.32
C THR A 42 39.44 -36.20 -29.58
N ASP A 43 40.69 -36.17 -30.11
CA ASP A 43 41.83 -35.42 -29.55
C ASP A 43 41.61 -33.92 -29.58
N ILE A 44 41.00 -33.37 -30.66
CA ILE A 44 40.65 -31.95 -30.76
C ILE A 44 39.58 -31.58 -29.73
N ILE A 45 38.54 -32.42 -29.56
CA ILE A 45 37.45 -32.17 -28.62
C ILE A 45 37.93 -32.22 -27.18
N HIS A 46 38.88 -33.09 -26.86
CA HIS A 46 39.51 -33.16 -25.55
C HIS A 46 40.60 -32.09 -25.33
N SER A 47 40.90 -31.29 -26.33
CA SER A 47 41.87 -30.21 -26.15
C SER A 47 41.36 -29.16 -25.15
N PRO A 48 42.29 -28.55 -24.35
CA PRO A 48 41.90 -27.48 -23.39
C PRO A 48 41.20 -26.31 -24.06
N GLY A 49 41.48 -26.03 -25.33
CA GLY A 49 40.85 -24.96 -26.13
C GLY A 49 39.38 -25.23 -26.42
N ALA A 50 39.03 -26.46 -26.82
CA ALA A 50 37.64 -26.84 -27.06
C ALA A 50 36.81 -26.81 -25.77
N LEU A 51 37.37 -27.31 -24.66
CA LEU A 51 36.76 -27.28 -23.35
C LEU A 51 36.45 -25.85 -22.91
N LEU A 52 37.43 -24.95 -23.00
CA LEU A 52 37.26 -23.54 -22.66
C LEU A 52 36.22 -22.83 -23.54
N PHE A 53 36.22 -23.13 -24.83
CA PHE A 53 35.22 -22.59 -25.78
C PHE A 53 33.81 -23.00 -25.41
N VAL A 54 33.58 -24.28 -25.11
CA VAL A 54 32.24 -24.79 -24.74
C VAL A 54 31.79 -24.19 -23.40
N ILE A 55 32.65 -24.15 -22.37
CA ILE A 55 32.36 -23.51 -21.10
C ILE A 55 31.97 -22.05 -21.32
N PHE A 56 32.73 -21.30 -22.12
CA PHE A 56 32.46 -19.90 -22.41
C PHE A 56 31.13 -19.70 -23.13
N ALA A 57 30.84 -20.50 -24.15
CA ALA A 57 29.59 -20.44 -24.93
C ALA A 57 28.36 -20.69 -24.04
N PHE A 58 28.40 -21.73 -23.19
CA PHE A 58 27.29 -22.04 -22.27
C PHE A 58 27.11 -20.96 -21.19
N ASN A 59 28.20 -20.38 -20.65
CA ASN A 59 28.12 -19.29 -19.71
C ASN A 59 27.56 -18.02 -20.33
N ILE A 60 27.92 -17.66 -21.55
CA ILE A 60 27.32 -16.53 -22.28
C ILE A 60 25.83 -16.75 -22.44
N LEU A 61 25.44 -17.92 -22.93
CA LEU A 61 24.03 -18.22 -23.15
C LEU A 61 23.23 -18.19 -21.83
N GLY A 62 23.81 -18.75 -20.76
CA GLY A 62 23.27 -18.67 -19.42
C GLY A 62 23.12 -17.24 -18.91
N TYR A 63 24.13 -16.40 -19.10
CA TYR A 63 24.07 -14.99 -18.73
C TYR A 63 22.95 -14.25 -19.47
N PHE A 64 22.82 -14.46 -20.78
CA PHE A 64 21.72 -13.89 -21.57
C PHE A 64 20.35 -14.35 -21.07
N THR A 65 20.20 -15.63 -20.74
CA THR A 65 18.98 -16.19 -20.16
C THR A 65 18.58 -15.44 -18.88
N PHE A 66 19.54 -15.20 -18.00
CA PHE A 66 19.30 -14.43 -16.77
C PHE A 66 18.95 -12.97 -17.05
N ARG A 67 19.65 -12.35 -17.97
CA ARG A 67 19.43 -10.94 -18.33
C ARG A 67 18.03 -10.74 -18.91
N ILE A 68 17.64 -11.61 -19.84
CA ILE A 68 16.31 -11.59 -20.45
C ILE A 68 15.23 -11.86 -19.40
N SER A 69 15.41 -12.88 -18.55
CA SER A 69 14.47 -13.18 -17.47
C SER A 69 14.33 -12.01 -16.48
N SER A 70 15.43 -11.32 -16.13
CA SER A 70 15.39 -10.12 -15.26
C SER A 70 14.67 -8.95 -15.91
N TRP A 71 14.87 -8.74 -17.19
CA TRP A 71 14.18 -7.73 -17.96
C TRP A 71 12.68 -7.99 -18.05
N ILE A 72 12.30 -9.25 -18.27
CA ILE A 72 10.91 -9.71 -18.25
C ILE A 72 10.22 -9.39 -16.92
N ASP A 73 10.86 -9.71 -15.78
CA ASP A 73 10.28 -9.44 -14.45
C ASP A 73 10.03 -7.94 -14.23
N HIS A 74 10.91 -7.10 -14.74
CA HIS A 74 10.75 -5.64 -14.63
C HIS A 74 9.54 -5.13 -15.43
N ILE A 75 9.31 -5.68 -16.62
CA ILE A 75 8.16 -5.31 -17.46
C ILE A 75 6.85 -5.94 -16.96
N TYR A 76 6.90 -7.16 -16.42
CA TYR A 76 5.71 -7.86 -15.92
C TYR A 76 5.06 -7.16 -14.73
N SER A 77 5.84 -6.50 -13.87
CA SER A 77 5.29 -5.70 -12.78
C SER A 77 4.40 -4.56 -13.25
N TRP A 78 4.48 -4.19 -14.53
CA TRP A 78 3.75 -3.05 -15.08
C TRP A 78 2.51 -3.43 -15.92
N ASN A 79 2.42 -4.64 -16.53
CA ASN A 79 1.27 -4.98 -17.38
C ASN A 79 0.98 -6.48 -17.50
N GLN A 80 -0.13 -6.93 -16.91
CA GLN A 80 -0.58 -8.33 -16.88
C GLN A 80 -0.95 -8.92 -18.27
N ARG A 81 -1.09 -8.08 -19.32
CA ARG A 81 -1.46 -8.52 -20.68
C ARG A 81 -0.34 -9.22 -21.46
N TRP A 82 0.88 -9.31 -20.91
CA TRP A 82 2.07 -9.79 -21.61
C TRP A 82 2.45 -11.25 -21.35
N LYS A 83 1.58 -12.03 -20.71
CA LYS A 83 1.84 -13.45 -20.35
C LYS A 83 2.38 -14.29 -21.51
N TRP A 84 1.82 -14.16 -22.71
CA TRP A 84 2.22 -14.91 -23.90
C TRP A 84 3.63 -14.53 -24.41
N LYS A 85 4.04 -13.30 -24.25
CA LYS A 85 5.38 -12.86 -24.65
C LYS A 85 6.47 -13.50 -23.80
N PHE A 86 6.19 -13.79 -22.53
CA PHE A 86 7.14 -14.50 -21.65
C PHE A 86 7.36 -15.93 -22.09
N ILE A 87 6.28 -16.64 -22.42
CA ILE A 87 6.36 -17.99 -22.98
C ILE A 87 7.20 -17.99 -24.26
N ALA A 88 6.98 -17.02 -25.15
CA ALA A 88 7.75 -16.89 -26.39
C ALA A 88 9.25 -16.68 -26.12
N VAL A 89 9.62 -15.88 -25.14
CA VAL A 89 11.04 -15.66 -24.78
C VAL A 89 11.67 -16.94 -24.22
N TYR A 90 10.97 -17.71 -23.38
CA TYR A 90 11.49 -18.98 -22.87
C TYR A 90 11.64 -20.01 -23.98
N ILE A 91 10.70 -20.09 -24.90
CA ILE A 91 10.81 -20.93 -26.10
C ILE A 91 12.04 -20.51 -26.92
N LEU A 92 12.25 -19.21 -27.10
CA LEU A 92 13.43 -18.70 -27.82
C LEU A 92 14.74 -19.13 -27.14
N VAL A 93 14.82 -19.04 -25.81
CA VAL A 93 16.01 -19.48 -25.05
C VAL A 93 16.27 -20.98 -25.25
N ILE A 94 15.23 -21.81 -25.16
CA ILE A 94 15.35 -23.26 -25.40
C ILE A 94 15.85 -23.53 -26.83
N LEU A 95 15.30 -22.82 -27.82
CA LEU A 95 15.73 -22.96 -29.22
C LEU A 95 17.19 -22.55 -29.41
N LEU A 96 17.66 -21.51 -28.70
CA LEU A 96 19.07 -21.09 -28.76
C LEU A 96 20.02 -22.15 -28.18
N PHE A 97 19.66 -22.79 -27.06
CA PHE A 97 20.43 -23.88 -26.48
C PHE A 97 20.45 -25.10 -27.42
N LEU A 98 19.30 -25.46 -28.01
CA LEU A 98 19.20 -26.55 -28.98
C LEU A 98 20.05 -26.25 -30.22
N LEU A 99 20.04 -25.04 -30.73
CA LEU A 99 20.85 -24.59 -31.86
C LEU A 99 22.36 -24.67 -31.53
N LEU A 100 22.76 -24.26 -30.32
CA LEU A 100 24.14 -24.38 -29.87
C LEU A 100 24.62 -25.84 -29.85
N ASN A 101 23.84 -26.75 -29.26
CA ASN A 101 24.18 -28.16 -29.21
C ASN A 101 24.21 -28.80 -30.59
N TYR A 102 23.27 -28.43 -31.47
CA TYR A 102 23.26 -28.87 -32.87
C TYR A 102 24.52 -28.38 -33.59
N GLY A 103 24.88 -27.12 -33.42
CA GLY A 103 26.09 -26.52 -34.01
C GLY A 103 27.38 -27.19 -33.54
N LEU A 104 27.48 -27.58 -32.25
CA LEU A 104 28.61 -28.35 -31.73
C LEU A 104 28.75 -29.72 -32.36
N LEU A 105 27.60 -30.43 -32.55
CA LEU A 105 27.57 -31.71 -33.23
C LEU A 105 27.99 -31.60 -34.71
N VAL A 106 27.50 -30.62 -35.44
CA VAL A 106 27.88 -30.33 -36.84
C VAL A 106 29.35 -30.03 -36.93
N ALA A 107 29.88 -29.15 -36.05
CA ALA A 107 31.30 -28.83 -36.04
C ALA A 107 32.20 -30.05 -35.80
N ALA A 108 31.83 -30.91 -34.86
CA ALA A 108 32.55 -32.17 -34.63
C ALA A 108 32.58 -33.08 -35.83
N LYS A 109 31.49 -33.20 -36.56
CA LYS A 109 31.42 -34.01 -37.80
C LYS A 109 32.23 -33.41 -38.97
N LEU A 110 32.21 -32.09 -39.12
CA LEU A 110 33.01 -31.38 -40.11
C LEU A 110 34.52 -31.62 -39.86
N MET A 111 34.96 -31.47 -38.59
CA MET A 111 36.34 -31.78 -38.21
C MET A 111 36.72 -33.23 -38.46
N GLY A 112 35.75 -34.14 -38.36
CA GLY A 112 35.94 -35.58 -38.64
C GLY A 112 35.92 -35.96 -40.12
N GLY A 113 35.82 -34.98 -41.02
CA GLY A 113 35.83 -35.25 -42.50
C GLY A 113 34.55 -35.97 -42.97
N SER A 114 33.43 -35.83 -42.31
CA SER A 114 32.17 -36.46 -42.68
C SER A 114 31.61 -35.83 -43.95
N GLU A 115 31.27 -36.66 -44.95
CA GLU A 115 30.63 -36.22 -46.20
C GLU A 115 29.24 -35.60 -45.98
N HIS A 116 28.55 -36.02 -44.88
CA HIS A 116 27.20 -35.55 -44.55
C HIS A 116 27.15 -34.96 -43.14
N PRO A 117 27.69 -33.77 -42.85
CA PRO A 117 27.81 -33.20 -41.51
C PRO A 117 26.44 -32.84 -40.90
N PHE A 118 25.45 -32.52 -41.71
CA PHE A 118 24.10 -32.13 -41.26
C PHE A 118 23.15 -33.31 -41.05
N ILE A 119 23.48 -34.54 -41.46
CA ILE A 119 22.65 -35.71 -41.31
C ILE A 119 23.11 -36.51 -40.10
N PHE A 120 22.23 -36.67 -39.13
CA PHE A 120 22.53 -37.40 -37.91
C PHE A 120 21.89 -38.82 -37.96
N GLN A 121 22.69 -39.84 -37.71
CA GLN A 121 22.21 -41.18 -37.44
C GLN A 121 21.51 -41.22 -36.08
N ARG A 122 20.81 -42.33 -35.80
CA ARG A 122 20.02 -42.50 -34.54
C ARG A 122 20.78 -42.15 -33.26
N GLY A 123 22.10 -42.39 -33.19
CA GLY A 123 22.95 -42.04 -32.05
C GLY A 123 23.03 -40.52 -31.80
N GLY A 124 23.31 -39.72 -32.83
CA GLY A 124 23.44 -38.24 -32.71
C GLY A 124 22.11 -37.58 -32.34
N ILE A 125 20.99 -38.06 -32.85
CA ILE A 125 19.66 -37.57 -32.47
C ILE A 125 19.37 -37.84 -30.99
N ARG A 126 19.70 -39.06 -30.50
CA ARG A 126 19.53 -39.38 -29.06
C ARG A 126 20.32 -38.45 -28.16
N ILE A 127 21.57 -38.14 -28.50
CA ILE A 127 22.40 -37.23 -27.74
C ILE A 127 21.74 -35.83 -27.67
N LEU A 128 21.32 -35.32 -28.80
CA LEU A 128 20.71 -34.00 -28.91
C LEU A 128 19.43 -33.90 -28.05
N ILE A 129 18.60 -34.94 -28.10
CA ILE A 129 17.38 -35.04 -27.28
C ILE A 129 17.77 -35.12 -25.78
N THR A 130 18.74 -35.95 -25.40
CA THR A 130 19.13 -36.11 -24.01
C THR A 130 19.68 -34.83 -23.40
N VAL A 131 20.58 -34.13 -24.10
CA VAL A 131 21.17 -32.87 -23.65
C VAL A 131 20.08 -31.81 -23.54
N SER A 132 19.21 -31.68 -24.54
CA SER A 132 18.12 -30.70 -24.54
C SER A 132 17.09 -30.96 -23.41
N LEU A 133 16.80 -32.21 -23.06
CA LEU A 133 15.93 -32.54 -21.93
C LEU A 133 16.57 -32.17 -20.61
N VAL A 134 17.86 -32.41 -20.40
CA VAL A 134 18.57 -32.02 -19.18
C VAL A 134 18.60 -30.48 -19.04
N GLU A 135 18.92 -29.75 -20.11
CA GLU A 135 18.88 -28.32 -20.17
C GLU A 135 17.51 -27.75 -19.82
N LEU A 136 16.45 -28.35 -20.41
CA LEU A 136 15.07 -27.93 -20.15
C LEU A 136 14.67 -28.12 -18.68
N VAL A 137 15.04 -29.26 -18.08
CA VAL A 137 14.80 -29.50 -16.63
C VAL A 137 15.53 -28.49 -15.77
N ILE A 138 16.82 -28.24 -16.03
CA ILE A 138 17.62 -27.28 -15.25
C ILE A 138 17.04 -25.87 -15.40
N LEU A 139 16.73 -25.45 -16.62
CA LEU A 139 16.13 -24.14 -16.87
C LEU A 139 14.78 -24.01 -16.17
N GLY A 140 13.94 -25.05 -16.25
CA GLY A 140 12.65 -25.09 -15.55
C GLY A 140 12.78 -24.95 -14.03
N LEU A 141 13.75 -25.65 -13.42
CA LEU A 141 14.02 -25.54 -11.98
C LEU A 141 14.51 -24.14 -11.59
N LEU A 142 15.38 -23.53 -12.39
CA LEU A 142 15.86 -22.17 -12.14
C LEU A 142 14.72 -21.14 -12.19
N LEU A 143 13.84 -21.27 -13.17
CA LEU A 143 12.67 -20.41 -13.34
C LEU A 143 11.66 -20.59 -12.20
N ALA A 144 11.38 -21.84 -11.82
CA ALA A 144 10.50 -22.15 -10.70
C ALA A 144 11.02 -21.55 -9.39
N ASN A 145 12.31 -21.75 -9.09
CA ASN A 145 12.95 -21.17 -7.89
C ASN A 145 12.86 -19.63 -7.88
N ARG A 146 13.07 -19.00 -9.03
CA ARG A 146 12.93 -17.54 -9.16
C ARG A 146 11.49 -17.08 -8.95
N SER A 147 10.52 -17.77 -9.57
CA SER A 147 9.10 -17.46 -9.40
C SER A 147 8.66 -17.56 -7.95
N ILE A 148 9.09 -18.61 -7.24
CA ILE A 148 8.81 -18.79 -5.81
C ILE A 148 9.43 -17.66 -5.00
N LYS A 149 10.68 -17.28 -5.24
CA LYS A 149 11.32 -16.16 -4.53
C LYS A 149 10.60 -14.83 -4.75
N ASN A 150 10.15 -14.57 -5.97
CA ASN A 150 9.40 -13.35 -6.28
C ASN A 150 8.02 -13.35 -5.61
N ALA A 151 7.31 -14.50 -5.62
CA ALA A 151 6.03 -14.65 -4.94
C ALA A 151 6.15 -14.40 -3.43
N LEU A 152 7.16 -14.98 -2.78
CA LEU A 152 7.44 -14.76 -1.35
C LEU A 152 7.75 -13.28 -1.04
N LYS A 153 8.53 -12.63 -1.90
CA LYS A 153 8.84 -11.19 -1.73
C LYS A 153 7.59 -10.32 -1.83
N LEU A 154 6.72 -10.59 -2.83
CA LEU A 154 5.45 -9.87 -2.97
C LEU A 154 4.52 -10.10 -1.79
N GLN A 155 4.44 -11.33 -1.28
CA GLN A 155 3.67 -11.66 -0.09
C GLN A 155 4.18 -10.92 1.16
N GLN A 156 5.49 -10.84 1.36
CA GLN A 156 6.09 -10.07 2.46
C GLN A 156 5.76 -8.57 2.35
N GLN A 157 5.87 -7.99 1.16
CA GLN A 157 5.51 -6.58 0.94
C GLN A 157 4.03 -6.31 1.19
N ALA A 158 3.15 -7.20 0.73
CA ALA A 158 1.71 -7.08 1.00
C ALA A 158 1.39 -7.16 2.49
N ALA A 159 2.03 -8.07 3.24
CA ALA A 159 1.86 -8.19 4.68
C ALA A 159 2.38 -6.95 5.45
N GLU A 160 3.49 -6.37 5.01
CA GLU A 160 4.05 -5.14 5.59
C GLU A 160 3.12 -3.94 5.36
N LEU A 161 2.64 -3.74 4.13
CA LEU A 161 1.66 -2.70 3.80
C LEU A 161 0.35 -2.85 4.59
N GLN A 162 -0.12 -4.08 4.76
CA GLN A 162 -1.31 -4.34 5.57
C GLN A 162 -1.10 -3.99 7.04
N LYS A 163 0.08 -4.31 7.59
CA LYS A 163 0.45 -3.93 8.96
C LYS A 163 0.51 -2.41 9.13
N GLU A 164 1.14 -1.70 8.19
CA GLU A 164 1.19 -0.23 8.20
C GLU A 164 -0.21 0.39 8.10
N ASN A 165 -1.05 -0.13 7.22
CA ASN A 165 -2.44 0.32 7.08
C ASN A 165 -3.24 0.12 8.38
N ASN A 166 -3.12 -1.06 9.02
CA ASN A 166 -3.77 -1.35 10.29
C ASN A 166 -3.25 -0.42 11.42
N ALA A 167 -1.94 -0.16 11.47
CA ALA A 167 -1.37 0.77 12.45
C ALA A 167 -1.86 2.20 12.22
N ALA A 168 -1.93 2.66 10.96
CA ALA A 168 -2.47 3.97 10.62
C ALA A 168 -3.95 4.10 11.01
N ARG A 169 -4.76 3.07 10.72
CA ARG A 169 -6.16 3.01 11.14
C ARG A 169 -6.31 3.05 12.66
N TYR A 170 -5.49 2.28 13.39
CA TYR A 170 -5.51 2.27 14.85
C TYR A 170 -5.14 3.65 15.44
N THR A 171 -4.12 4.30 14.89
CA THR A 171 -3.72 5.66 15.31
C THR A 171 -4.82 6.69 15.01
N ALA A 172 -5.46 6.59 13.83
CA ALA A 172 -6.59 7.45 13.49
C ALA A 172 -7.76 7.23 14.45
N LEU A 173 -8.10 5.99 14.77
CA LEU A 173 -9.15 5.62 15.72
C LEU A 173 -8.84 6.20 17.11
N GLN A 174 -7.61 5.99 17.60
CA GLN A 174 -7.19 6.51 18.92
C GLN A 174 -7.25 8.03 18.99
N SER A 175 -6.89 8.73 17.91
CA SER A 175 -6.94 10.20 17.86
C SER A 175 -8.38 10.74 17.90
N GLN A 176 -9.36 9.98 17.38
CA GLN A 176 -10.78 10.38 17.39
C GLN A 176 -11.43 10.29 18.76
N LEU A 177 -10.92 9.41 19.64
CA LEU A 177 -11.42 9.32 21.03
C LEU A 177 -11.09 10.53 21.89
N ASN A 178 -10.29 11.47 21.40
CA ASN A 178 -9.82 12.68 22.09
C ASN A 178 -9.49 12.39 23.57
N PRO A 179 -8.32 11.78 23.87
CA PRO A 179 -7.98 11.34 25.24
C PRO A 179 -8.04 12.49 26.25
N HIS A 180 -7.70 13.70 25.84
CA HIS A 180 -7.78 14.88 26.69
C HIS A 180 -9.22 15.23 27.08
N PHE A 181 -10.17 15.10 26.15
CA PHE A 181 -11.60 15.29 26.48
C PHE A 181 -12.08 14.22 27.47
N LEU A 182 -11.68 12.96 27.28
CA LEU A 182 -12.04 11.86 28.18
C LEU A 182 -11.51 12.12 29.61
N PHE A 183 -10.21 12.42 29.76
CA PHE A 183 -9.63 12.70 31.07
C PHE A 183 -10.30 13.91 31.76
N ASN A 184 -10.55 14.98 31.01
CA ASN A 184 -11.25 16.14 31.56
C ASN A 184 -12.69 15.82 31.98
N SER A 185 -13.39 15.02 31.21
CA SER A 185 -14.76 14.58 31.54
C SER A 185 -14.80 13.69 32.78
N LEU A 186 -13.83 12.76 32.91
CA LEU A 186 -13.72 11.92 34.11
C LEU A 186 -13.40 12.75 35.37
N ASN A 187 -12.52 13.74 35.27
CA ASN A 187 -12.23 14.64 36.39
C ASN A 187 -13.46 15.48 36.79
N THR A 188 -14.22 15.97 35.81
CA THR A 188 -15.49 16.67 36.08
C THR A 188 -16.51 15.74 36.73
N LEU A 189 -16.61 14.50 36.25
CA LEU A 189 -17.51 13.50 36.83
C LEU A 189 -17.18 13.21 38.30
N ILE A 190 -15.89 13.07 38.65
CA ILE A 190 -15.47 12.87 40.04
C ILE A 190 -15.94 14.02 40.92
N ALA A 191 -15.76 15.27 40.47
CA ALA A 191 -16.24 16.42 41.19
C ALA A 191 -17.77 16.44 41.34
N GLU A 192 -18.50 16.14 40.26
CA GLU A 192 -19.96 16.09 40.30
C GLU A 192 -20.49 14.99 41.26
N ILE A 193 -19.80 13.83 41.38
CA ILE A 193 -20.18 12.77 42.34
C ILE A 193 -20.14 13.27 43.76
N GLU A 194 -19.17 14.11 44.08
CA GLU A 194 -19.01 14.66 45.43
C GLU A 194 -20.04 15.79 45.76
N TYR A 195 -20.28 16.68 44.78
CA TYR A 195 -21.07 17.88 44.99
C TYR A 195 -22.52 17.79 44.53
N ASN A 196 -22.81 17.05 43.45
CA ASN A 196 -24.16 16.90 42.87
C ASN A 196 -24.35 15.53 42.23
N PRO A 197 -24.61 14.48 43.03
CA PRO A 197 -24.76 13.09 42.55
C PRO A 197 -25.83 12.91 41.46
N THR A 198 -26.89 13.71 41.51
CA THR A 198 -27.97 13.65 40.51
C THR A 198 -27.45 14.14 39.13
N ASN A 199 -26.68 15.23 39.16
CA ASN A 199 -26.06 15.75 37.96
C ASN A 199 -24.96 14.80 37.44
N ALA A 200 -24.21 14.13 38.31
CA ALA A 200 -23.21 13.11 37.93
C ALA A 200 -23.83 11.97 37.11
N VAL A 201 -25.04 11.49 37.49
CA VAL A 201 -25.77 10.47 36.71
C VAL A 201 -26.12 11.00 35.31
N ARG A 202 -26.61 12.24 35.22
CA ARG A 202 -26.94 12.87 33.95
C ARG A 202 -25.70 13.08 33.10
N PHE A 203 -24.60 13.53 33.69
CA PHE A 203 -23.31 13.69 33.05
C PHE A 203 -22.80 12.38 32.46
N THR A 204 -22.87 11.28 33.23
CA THR A 204 -22.44 9.95 32.79
C THR A 204 -23.25 9.44 31.59
N ARG A 205 -24.55 9.68 31.57
CA ARG A 205 -25.42 9.31 30.45
C ARG A 205 -25.02 10.07 29.18
N ASN A 206 -24.89 11.39 29.25
CA ASN A 206 -24.47 12.22 28.11
C ASN A 206 -23.07 11.85 27.63
N LEU A 207 -22.13 11.54 28.53
CA LEU A 207 -20.79 11.07 28.16
C LEU A 207 -20.85 9.74 27.39
N SER A 208 -21.69 8.80 27.84
CA SER A 208 -21.92 7.53 27.15
C SER A 208 -22.52 7.73 25.74
N ASP A 209 -23.49 8.65 25.61
CA ASP A 209 -24.14 8.94 24.33
C ASP A 209 -23.16 9.60 23.35
N VAL A 210 -22.31 10.53 23.82
CA VAL A 210 -21.23 11.13 23.03
C VAL A 210 -20.30 10.07 22.49
N TYR A 211 -19.78 9.16 23.32
CA TYR A 211 -18.86 8.12 22.84
C TYR A 211 -19.53 7.10 21.94
N ARG A 212 -20.78 6.75 22.21
CA ARG A 212 -21.56 5.84 21.34
C ARG A 212 -21.70 6.44 19.95
N TYR A 213 -22.07 7.70 19.85
CA TYR A 213 -22.19 8.38 18.54
C TYR A 213 -20.85 8.46 17.82
N VAL A 214 -19.77 8.86 18.50
CA VAL A 214 -18.41 8.92 17.89
C VAL A 214 -18.00 7.57 17.30
N LEU A 215 -18.28 6.46 18.01
CA LEU A 215 -17.97 5.12 17.52
C LEU A 215 -18.83 4.72 16.32
N GLN A 216 -20.13 5.05 16.34
CA GLN A 216 -21.05 4.73 15.23
C GLN A 216 -20.82 5.58 13.98
N ALA A 217 -20.38 6.81 14.17
CA ALA A 217 -20.13 7.77 13.09
C ALA A 217 -18.92 7.42 12.21
N GLN A 218 -18.03 6.53 12.68
CA GLN A 218 -16.78 6.17 11.96
C GLN A 218 -17.04 5.49 10.63
N ASP A 219 -18.08 4.70 10.51
CA ASP A 219 -18.40 3.92 9.32
C ASP A 219 -19.41 4.64 8.40
N LYS A 220 -19.92 5.81 8.83
CA LYS A 220 -20.87 6.59 8.05
C LYS A 220 -20.15 7.59 7.13
N ALA A 221 -20.51 7.59 5.86
CA ALA A 221 -20.08 8.64 4.92
C ALA A 221 -20.80 9.96 5.22
N LEU A 222 -22.11 9.91 5.41
CA LEU A 222 -22.98 11.02 5.72
C LEU A 222 -23.90 10.65 6.90
N THR A 223 -24.39 11.65 7.61
CA THR A 223 -25.33 11.53 8.70
C THR A 223 -26.41 12.62 8.58
N THR A 224 -27.56 12.43 9.20
CA THR A 224 -28.61 13.46 9.17
C THR A 224 -28.27 14.59 10.14
N LEU A 225 -28.79 15.77 9.84
CA LEU A 225 -28.66 16.92 10.74
C LEU A 225 -29.34 16.65 12.11
N ALA A 226 -30.42 15.87 12.12
CA ALA A 226 -31.08 15.45 13.35
C ALA A 226 -30.14 14.67 14.28
N GLU A 227 -29.40 13.68 13.73
CA GLU A 227 -28.41 12.90 14.49
C GLU A 227 -27.26 13.78 15.03
N GLU A 228 -26.73 14.69 14.23
CA GLU A 228 -25.69 15.64 14.64
C GLU A 228 -26.18 16.61 15.74
N LEU A 229 -27.42 17.06 15.65
CA LEU A 229 -28.01 17.95 16.65
C LEU A 229 -28.31 17.25 17.98
N GLU A 230 -28.73 15.99 17.96
CA GLU A 230 -28.90 15.19 19.16
C GLU A 230 -27.55 14.97 19.86
N PHE A 231 -26.55 14.57 19.09
CA PHE A 231 -25.18 14.40 19.56
C PHE A 231 -24.62 15.69 20.15
N ILE A 232 -24.76 16.84 19.46
CA ILE A 232 -24.16 18.12 19.92
C ILE A 232 -24.82 18.64 21.19
N LYS A 233 -26.10 18.35 21.41
CA LYS A 233 -26.77 18.68 22.69
C LYS A 233 -26.11 17.93 23.87
N SER A 234 -25.85 16.63 23.72
CA SER A 234 -25.15 15.86 24.74
C SER A 234 -23.71 16.34 24.94
N TYR A 235 -23.02 16.68 23.86
CA TYR A 235 -21.65 17.21 23.90
C TYR A 235 -21.57 18.58 24.59
N LEU A 236 -22.47 19.49 24.27
CA LEU A 236 -22.57 20.83 24.90
C LEU A 236 -22.88 20.72 26.38
N PHE A 237 -23.79 19.85 26.78
CA PHE A 237 -24.11 19.63 28.18
C PHE A 237 -22.86 19.26 29.01
N LEU A 238 -21.97 18.43 28.50
CA LEU A 238 -20.71 18.09 29.17
C LEU A 238 -19.78 19.31 29.34
N HIS A 239 -19.84 20.23 28.39
CA HIS A 239 -19.09 21.50 28.49
C HIS A 239 -19.77 22.52 29.41
N GLU A 240 -21.09 22.59 29.41
CA GLU A 240 -21.87 23.45 30.33
C GLU A 240 -21.61 23.11 31.80
N VAL A 241 -21.59 21.82 32.16
CA VAL A 241 -21.25 21.37 33.52
C VAL A 241 -19.86 21.87 33.95
N ARG A 242 -18.90 21.92 33.00
CA ARG A 242 -17.53 22.38 33.28
C ARG A 242 -17.36 23.90 33.28
N LEU A 243 -18.05 24.59 32.36
CA LEU A 243 -17.88 26.02 32.09
C LEU A 243 -18.96 26.88 32.79
N GLY A 244 -19.99 26.25 33.33
CA GLY A 244 -21.15 26.94 33.89
C GLY A 244 -21.92 27.73 32.83
N ASP A 245 -22.58 28.79 33.24
CA ASP A 245 -23.39 29.67 32.40
C ASP A 245 -22.56 30.52 31.42
N CYS A 246 -21.24 30.25 31.32
CA CYS A 246 -20.36 31.00 30.43
C CYS A 246 -20.46 30.54 28.96
N ILE A 247 -21.15 29.42 28.65
CA ILE A 247 -21.36 28.95 27.30
C ILE A 247 -22.88 28.71 27.09
N THR A 248 -23.38 29.19 25.97
CA THR A 248 -24.78 28.99 25.56
C THR A 248 -24.82 28.65 24.07
N CYS A 249 -25.80 27.86 23.67
CA CYS A 249 -26.01 27.51 22.27
C CYS A 249 -27.46 27.76 21.86
N ASN A 250 -27.62 28.60 20.83
CA ASN A 250 -28.92 28.91 20.25
C ASN A 250 -29.07 28.18 18.90
N ILE A 251 -30.00 27.23 18.83
CA ILE A 251 -30.27 26.41 17.66
C ILE A 251 -31.60 26.85 17.04
N ALA A 252 -31.56 27.49 15.87
CA ALA A 252 -32.70 27.96 15.12
C ALA A 252 -32.76 27.22 13.77
N ILE A 253 -33.34 26.01 13.76
CA ILE A 253 -33.42 25.10 12.62
C ILE A 253 -34.89 24.65 12.47
N SER A 254 -35.42 24.68 11.24
CA SER A 254 -36.77 24.22 10.94
C SER A 254 -36.84 22.68 10.95
N PRO A 255 -38.00 22.10 11.30
CA PRO A 255 -38.19 20.64 11.29
C PRO A 255 -37.87 19.98 9.96
N GLU A 256 -38.18 20.67 8.83
CA GLU A 256 -37.96 20.12 7.51
C GLU A 256 -36.49 19.91 7.17
N ALA A 257 -35.59 20.67 7.81
CA ALA A 257 -34.16 20.58 7.56
C ALA A 257 -33.45 19.49 8.39
N MET A 258 -34.16 18.78 9.24
CA MET A 258 -33.59 17.71 10.08
C MET A 258 -33.08 16.52 9.26
N GLU A 259 -33.68 16.26 8.10
CA GLU A 259 -33.31 15.19 7.17
C GLU A 259 -32.11 15.54 6.28
N TYR A 260 -31.68 16.81 6.26
CA TYR A 260 -30.51 17.20 5.48
C TYR A 260 -29.27 16.47 5.97
N GLN A 261 -28.39 16.12 5.04
CA GLN A 261 -27.23 15.30 5.33
C GLN A 261 -25.93 16.11 5.27
N LEU A 262 -24.98 15.71 6.12
CA LEU A 262 -23.67 16.31 6.21
C LEU A 262 -22.63 15.26 6.67
N PRO A 263 -21.32 15.54 6.51
CA PRO A 263 -20.28 14.65 7.05
C PRO A 263 -20.41 14.53 8.58
N PRO A 264 -20.32 13.31 9.15
CA PRO A 264 -20.47 13.10 10.59
C PRO A 264 -19.38 13.83 11.40
N LEU A 265 -19.71 14.17 12.66
CA LEU A 265 -18.85 14.90 13.60
C LEU A 265 -18.51 16.35 13.15
N THR A 266 -19.28 16.89 12.22
CA THR A 266 -19.13 18.27 11.74
C THR A 266 -19.42 19.29 12.84
N LEU A 267 -20.54 19.15 13.55
CA LEU A 267 -20.90 20.06 14.65
C LEU A 267 -19.92 19.95 15.82
N GLN A 268 -19.45 18.76 16.14
CA GLN A 268 -18.39 18.58 17.16
C GLN A 268 -17.17 19.39 16.84
N LEU A 269 -16.63 19.23 15.63
CA LEU A 269 -15.41 19.91 15.20
C LEU A 269 -15.57 21.43 15.29
N LEU A 270 -16.72 21.95 14.89
CA LEU A 270 -16.97 23.40 14.91
C LEU A 270 -17.13 23.93 16.33
N VAL A 271 -17.87 23.23 17.20
CA VAL A 271 -18.01 23.61 18.62
C VAL A 271 -16.69 23.45 19.38
N GLU A 272 -15.93 22.38 19.10
CA GLU A 272 -14.59 22.21 19.66
C GLU A 272 -13.66 23.35 19.27
N ASN A 273 -13.69 23.81 18.02
CA ASN A 273 -12.94 24.97 17.56
C ASN A 273 -13.32 26.24 18.33
N VAL A 274 -14.61 26.48 18.57
CA VAL A 274 -15.06 27.61 19.38
C VAL A 274 -14.46 27.56 20.79
N ILE A 275 -14.56 26.41 21.46
CA ILE A 275 -14.10 26.23 22.85
C ILE A 275 -12.57 26.31 22.94
N LYS A 276 -11.87 25.75 21.97
CA LYS A 276 -10.41 25.69 21.95
C LYS A 276 -9.78 27.06 21.74
N HIS A 277 -10.29 27.82 20.78
CA HIS A 277 -9.66 29.07 20.32
C HIS A 277 -10.14 30.32 21.03
N ASN A 278 -11.17 30.23 21.88
CA ASN A 278 -11.69 31.39 22.61
C ASN A 278 -11.47 31.26 24.12
N SER A 279 -11.27 32.40 24.75
CA SER A 279 -11.27 32.57 26.22
C SER A 279 -12.74 32.67 26.66
N ILE A 280 -13.23 31.67 27.39
CA ILE A 280 -14.62 31.56 27.85
C ILE A 280 -14.60 31.69 29.37
N ASN A 281 -15.25 32.73 29.91
CA ASN A 281 -15.41 32.98 31.34
C ASN A 281 -16.58 33.96 31.59
N THR A 282 -16.87 34.26 32.83
CA THR A 282 -17.99 35.17 33.23
C THR A 282 -17.90 36.56 32.59
N ASN A 283 -16.69 37.09 32.33
CA ASN A 283 -16.51 38.37 31.66
C ASN A 283 -16.57 38.29 30.14
N LYS A 284 -16.46 37.08 29.59
CA LYS A 284 -16.46 36.78 28.16
C LYS A 284 -17.32 35.55 27.90
N PRO A 285 -18.65 35.66 28.08
CA PRO A 285 -19.54 34.55 27.80
C PRO A 285 -19.54 34.25 26.32
N MET A 286 -19.73 32.98 25.95
CA MET A 286 -19.71 32.47 24.59
C MET A 286 -21.11 32.08 24.17
N GLU A 287 -21.65 32.73 23.16
CA GLU A 287 -22.90 32.34 22.51
C GLU A 287 -22.61 31.72 21.16
N ILE A 288 -22.95 30.45 20.99
CA ILE A 288 -22.86 29.73 19.71
C ILE A 288 -24.24 29.78 19.04
N LYS A 289 -24.30 30.27 17.81
CA LYS A 289 -25.56 30.29 17.03
C LYS A 289 -25.48 29.30 15.88
N ILE A 290 -26.45 28.41 15.80
CA ILE A 290 -26.58 27.40 14.75
C ILE A 290 -27.89 27.65 14.00
N ARG A 291 -27.79 27.89 12.70
CA ARG A 291 -28.95 28.17 11.82
C ARG A 291 -28.71 27.62 10.43
N ILE A 292 -29.77 27.52 9.64
CA ILE A 292 -29.71 27.15 8.21
C ILE A 292 -30.14 28.34 7.35
N LYS A 293 -29.41 28.53 6.25
CA LYS A 293 -29.78 29.45 5.19
C LYS A 293 -29.22 28.94 3.85
N ASP A 294 -30.01 28.92 2.81
CA ASP A 294 -29.61 28.59 1.43
C ASP A 294 -28.86 27.24 1.33
N TYR A 295 -29.38 26.19 1.99
CA TYR A 295 -28.79 24.86 2.11
C TYR A 295 -27.39 24.83 2.77
N PHE A 296 -27.04 25.85 3.53
CA PHE A 296 -25.85 25.87 4.37
C PHE A 296 -26.23 25.86 5.84
N LEU A 297 -25.57 24.96 6.59
CA LEU A 297 -25.52 25.01 8.05
C LEU A 297 -24.54 26.11 8.44
N ILE A 298 -25.01 27.10 9.16
CA ILE A 298 -24.24 28.28 9.55
C ILE A 298 -24.02 28.24 11.04
N ILE A 299 -22.76 28.16 11.44
CA ILE A 299 -22.33 28.24 12.84
C ILE A 299 -21.57 29.54 13.03
N SER A 300 -21.97 30.33 14.02
CA SER A 300 -21.33 31.60 14.33
C SER A 300 -21.13 31.80 15.80
N ASN A 301 -20.03 32.49 16.19
CA ASN A 301 -19.69 32.84 17.56
C ASN A 301 -18.89 34.15 17.61
N PRO A 302 -18.95 34.90 18.72
CA PRO A 302 -18.05 36.04 18.95
C PRO A 302 -16.60 35.56 19.11
N ILE A 303 -15.64 36.42 18.72
CA ILE A 303 -14.20 36.12 18.81
C ILE A 303 -13.65 36.68 20.10
N HIS A 304 -13.20 35.79 20.98
CA HIS A 304 -12.51 36.11 22.21
C HIS A 304 -11.12 35.44 22.23
N SER A 305 -10.25 35.77 21.28
CA SER A 305 -8.96 35.09 21.06
C SER A 305 -8.14 34.91 22.32
N LYS A 306 -7.57 33.72 22.49
CA LYS A 306 -6.55 33.43 23.51
C LYS A 306 -5.21 34.04 23.11
N LYS A 307 -4.46 34.62 24.05
CA LYS A 307 -3.20 35.34 23.77
C LYS A 307 -2.06 34.54 23.14
N ASN A 308 -2.12 33.20 23.11
CA ASN A 308 -1.02 32.34 22.66
C ASN A 308 -1.50 31.15 21.77
N ASP A 309 -2.54 31.34 20.95
CA ASP A 309 -3.07 30.24 20.18
C ASP A 309 -2.39 30.12 18.79
N MET A 310 -1.47 29.16 18.65
CA MET A 310 -1.00 28.74 17.33
C MET A 310 -2.11 27.90 16.68
N THR A 311 -2.91 28.53 15.82
CA THR A 311 -3.99 27.86 15.08
C THR A 311 -3.38 26.91 14.04
N SER A 312 -3.50 25.61 14.24
CA SER A 312 -3.02 24.63 13.26
C SER A 312 -3.86 24.59 11.98
N GLY A 313 -5.09 25.13 12.00
CA GLY A 313 -6.01 25.15 10.85
C GLY A 313 -6.42 23.77 10.29
N VAL A 314 -5.80 22.69 10.77
CA VAL A 314 -5.93 21.33 10.25
C VAL A 314 -7.38 20.80 10.32
N GLY A 315 -8.10 21.14 11.40
CA GLY A 315 -9.48 20.65 11.58
C GLY A 315 -10.43 21.16 10.50
N LEU A 316 -10.45 22.48 10.28
CA LEU A 316 -11.30 23.09 9.24
C LEU A 316 -10.87 22.69 7.83
N GLN A 317 -9.57 22.52 7.58
CA GLN A 317 -9.08 22.02 6.30
C GLN A 317 -9.54 20.59 6.03
N ASN A 318 -9.54 19.73 7.04
CA ASN A 318 -10.06 18.36 6.92
C ASN A 318 -11.56 18.36 6.64
N LEU A 319 -12.35 19.21 7.28
CA LEU A 319 -13.77 19.37 7.01
C LEU A 319 -14.01 19.87 5.58
N SER A 320 -13.25 20.87 5.12
CA SER A 320 -13.29 21.38 3.74
C SER A 320 -13.06 20.23 2.73
N ASN A 321 -12.01 19.44 2.92
CA ASN A 321 -11.70 18.32 2.04
C ASN A 321 -12.81 17.26 2.04
N ARG A 322 -13.42 16.96 3.20
CA ARG A 322 -14.53 16.01 3.30
C ARG A 322 -15.78 16.53 2.57
N CYS A 323 -16.14 17.80 2.76
CA CYS A 323 -17.27 18.43 2.06
C CYS A 323 -17.07 18.42 0.54
N LYS A 324 -15.87 18.76 0.05
CA LYS A 324 -15.53 18.68 -1.38
C LYS A 324 -15.68 17.28 -1.96
N LEU A 325 -15.20 16.27 -1.23
CA LEU A 325 -15.25 14.87 -1.68
C LEU A 325 -16.65 14.28 -1.66
N MET A 326 -17.48 14.62 -0.65
CA MET A 326 -18.77 13.98 -0.43
C MET A 326 -19.95 14.78 -1.01
N ILE A 327 -19.84 16.12 -0.99
CA ILE A 327 -20.91 17.04 -1.37
C ILE A 327 -20.61 17.79 -2.68
N GLY A 328 -19.31 17.85 -3.06
CA GLY A 328 -18.86 18.61 -4.22
C GLY A 328 -18.70 20.12 -3.98
N THR A 329 -19.01 20.62 -2.77
CA THR A 329 -18.99 22.04 -2.41
C THR A 329 -18.09 22.27 -1.21
N ASP A 330 -17.36 23.40 -1.19
CA ASP A 330 -16.48 23.75 -0.08
C ASP A 330 -17.22 24.45 1.07
N ILE A 331 -16.63 24.41 2.26
CA ILE A 331 -17.07 25.26 3.37
C ILE A 331 -16.68 26.71 3.10
N VAL A 332 -17.45 27.64 3.67
CA VAL A 332 -17.12 29.08 3.62
C VAL A 332 -16.83 29.58 5.02
N ILE A 333 -15.68 30.20 5.21
CA ILE A 333 -15.25 30.75 6.50
C ILE A 333 -15.17 32.27 6.37
N THR A 334 -15.84 32.98 7.27
CA THR A 334 -15.78 34.45 7.35
C THR A 334 -15.46 34.91 8.76
N ASN A 335 -14.74 36.02 8.84
CA ASN A 335 -14.39 36.69 10.09
C ASN A 335 -14.70 38.18 9.92
N GLU A 336 -15.90 38.57 10.32
CA GLU A 336 -16.41 39.92 10.13
C GLU A 336 -17.02 40.44 11.45
N ASN A 337 -16.81 41.70 11.77
CA ASN A 337 -17.40 42.36 12.94
C ASN A 337 -17.15 41.62 14.27
N GLN A 338 -15.97 41.03 14.45
CA GLN A 338 -15.61 40.18 15.60
C GLN A 338 -16.50 38.93 15.77
N ILE A 339 -17.12 38.49 14.70
CA ILE A 339 -17.88 37.23 14.64
C ILE A 339 -17.18 36.29 13.70
N PHE A 340 -16.85 35.09 14.17
CA PHE A 340 -16.38 34.00 13.37
C PHE A 340 -17.56 33.19 12.88
N THR A 341 -17.63 32.93 11.57
CA THR A 341 -18.72 32.19 10.97
C THR A 341 -18.18 31.13 10.03
N VAL A 342 -18.70 29.91 10.15
CA VAL A 342 -18.47 28.81 9.21
C VAL A 342 -19.78 28.39 8.60
N LYS A 343 -19.81 28.30 7.26
CA LYS A 343 -20.96 27.77 6.50
C LYS A 343 -20.56 26.42 5.93
N VAL A 344 -21.31 25.39 6.26
CA VAL A 344 -21.09 24.01 5.80
C VAL A 344 -22.22 23.65 4.85
N PRO A 345 -21.91 23.17 3.62
CA PRO A 345 -22.95 22.76 2.69
C PRO A 345 -23.70 21.53 3.22
N LEU A 346 -25.00 21.47 2.92
CA LEU A 346 -25.88 20.37 3.27
C LEU A 346 -26.37 19.70 1.98
N ILE A 347 -26.58 18.40 2.03
CA ILE A 347 -27.27 17.65 0.96
C ILE A 347 -28.76 17.60 1.33
N HIS A 348 -29.57 17.95 0.37
CA HIS A 348 -31.02 17.76 0.37
C HIS A 348 -31.35 16.76 -0.73
N GLU A 349 -31.97 15.64 -0.39
CA GLU A 349 -32.56 14.73 -1.39
C GLU A 349 -33.89 15.27 -1.92
#